data_ae7786fdf9167febf6e338858b7ca7ca
#
_entry.id   ae7786fdf9167febf6e338858b7ca7ca
#
_cell.length_a   1.000
_cell.length_b   1.000
_cell.length_c   1.000
_cell.angle_alpha   90.00
_cell.angle_beta   90.00
_cell.angle_gamma   90.00
#
_symmetry.space_group_name_H-M   'P 1'
#
loop_
_entity.id
_entity.type
_entity.pdbx_description
1 polymer ?
#
loop_
_entity_poly.entity_id
_entity_poly.type
_entity_poly.pdbx_seq_one_letter_code
_entity_poly.pdbx_strand_id
1 'polypeptide(L)'
;MLYAPTRRARSRRRLAYALGVAGLALSVAACGATSPMPPEVSPIHAGVDVSRIDYPVPGGHANPAQNWMDLYLPADHHTGRLPLVILIHGGGWRNWIGAGSFAAFAASIARRGVAVLNMEYRRVGSGGGWSTTFSDAAAAVDDVPAIAHRFPIIDTGRSAIVGHSSGAQLAVWAATRNRSRTSGVGYPAIYRPAVAFSISGPLDMRRAAALGDRNVVRVLGGKPQQVPQRYAAVDPIENLDLQTPIVAVVGDRDTTVPGILTRDYVTAANAAGGHARLITFAGQTHSSIVSPSSSTFPRLVDEIVGALAPSQPRRDDR
;
A
#
# COMPACT_ATOMS: atom_id res chain seq x y z
N MET A 1 59.01 9.68 -29.95
CA MET A 1 59.39 8.25 -29.91
C MET A 1 58.08 7.47 -29.95
N LEU A 2 57.52 7.20 -31.07
CA LEU A 2 57.54 6.11 -32.05
C LEU A 2 57.75 4.71 -31.41
N TYR A 3 56.72 3.89 -31.36
CA TYR A 3 56.72 2.54 -31.92
C TYR A 3 55.30 1.93 -31.95
N ALA A 4 54.86 1.61 -33.14
CA ALA A 4 53.79 0.67 -33.50
C ALA A 4 54.48 -0.47 -34.30
N PRO A 5 53.75 -1.43 -34.91
CA PRO A 5 52.94 -2.54 -34.43
C PRO A 5 53.50 -3.90 -34.94
N THR A 6 52.93 -5.04 -34.55
CA THR A 6 53.13 -6.28 -35.33
C THR A 6 51.84 -7.09 -35.49
N ARG A 7 51.49 -7.32 -36.76
CA ARG A 7 50.55 -8.34 -37.29
C ARG A 7 51.25 -9.70 -37.38
N ARG A 8 50.52 -10.80 -37.21
CA ARG A 8 50.64 -12.09 -37.95
C ARG A 8 49.34 -12.87 -37.67
N ALA A 9 48.59 -13.21 -38.67
CA ALA A 9 48.63 -14.03 -39.87
C ALA A 9 48.08 -15.46 -39.66
N ARG A 10 46.93 -15.67 -40.27
CA ARG A 10 46.34 -16.81 -40.98
C ARG A 10 46.94 -18.21 -40.82
N SER A 11 46.05 -19.21 -40.59
CA SER A 11 46.15 -20.46 -41.36
C SER A 11 44.73 -21.07 -41.60
N ARG A 12 44.45 -21.19 -42.92
CA ARG A 12 43.35 -21.98 -43.50
C ARG A 12 43.79 -23.45 -43.50
N ARG A 13 42.93 -24.39 -43.20
CA ARG A 13 42.96 -25.75 -43.76
C ARG A 13 41.59 -26.19 -44.23
N ARG A 14 41.58 -26.68 -45.47
CA ARG A 14 40.45 -27.16 -46.26
C ARG A 14 40.33 -28.71 -46.14
N LEU A 15 39.16 -29.16 -46.45
CA LEU A 15 38.70 -30.40 -47.09
C LEU A 15 38.80 -31.75 -46.38
N ALA A 16 37.65 -32.38 -46.29
CA ALA A 16 37.43 -33.68 -46.99
C ALA A 16 35.92 -33.98 -47.01
N TYR A 17 35.46 -34.32 -48.23
CA TYR A 17 34.13 -34.87 -48.57
C TYR A 17 34.05 -36.34 -48.19
N ALA A 18 32.89 -36.81 -47.68
CA ALA A 18 32.45 -38.20 -47.82
C ALA A 18 30.96 -38.22 -48.06
N LEU A 19 30.58 -38.68 -49.24
CA LEU A 19 29.24 -39.05 -49.65
C LEU A 19 28.85 -40.40 -49.02
N GLY A 20 27.64 -40.45 -48.47
CA GLY A 20 27.01 -41.71 -48.02
C GLY A 20 25.51 -41.62 -48.27
N VAL A 21 25.00 -42.58 -49.04
CA VAL A 21 23.69 -42.65 -49.72
C VAL A 21 22.62 -43.21 -48.81
N ALA A 22 21.45 -42.59 -48.88
CA ALA A 22 20.06 -43.13 -48.80
C ALA A 22 19.60 -43.96 -47.59
N GLY A 23 18.59 -43.41 -46.95
CA GLY A 23 17.61 -44.14 -46.15
C GLY A 23 16.37 -43.27 -45.95
N LEU A 24 15.36 -43.44 -46.84
CA LEU A 24 14.09 -42.71 -46.75
C LEU A 24 13.21 -43.40 -45.70
N ALA A 25 13.17 -42.87 -44.48
CA ALA A 25 12.17 -43.21 -43.49
C ALA A 25 11.21 -42.03 -43.33
N LEU A 26 9.98 -42.17 -43.88
CA LEU A 26 8.86 -41.30 -43.60
C LEU A 26 8.44 -41.50 -42.13
N SER A 27 8.92 -40.66 -41.25
CA SER A 27 8.31 -40.47 -39.92
C SER A 27 7.24 -39.40 -40.04
N VAL A 28 5.99 -39.79 -39.94
CA VAL A 28 4.84 -38.90 -39.73
C VAL A 28 5.01 -38.29 -38.34
N ALA A 29 5.57 -37.05 -38.28
CA ALA A 29 5.56 -36.26 -37.07
C ALA A 29 4.12 -35.77 -36.86
N ALA A 30 3.38 -36.43 -35.95
CA ALA A 30 2.18 -35.86 -35.37
C ALA A 30 2.57 -34.58 -34.63
N CYS A 31 2.36 -33.39 -35.22
CA CYS A 31 2.33 -32.15 -34.55
C CYS A 31 1.18 -32.14 -33.54
N GLY A 32 1.43 -32.65 -32.34
CA GLY A 32 0.61 -32.36 -31.19
C GLY A 32 0.77 -30.86 -30.88
N ALA A 33 -0.20 -30.03 -31.30
CA ALA A 33 -0.32 -28.70 -30.83
C ALA A 33 -0.59 -28.74 -29.32
N THR A 34 0.46 -28.62 -28.50
CA THR A 34 0.30 -28.35 -27.08
C THR A 34 -0.28 -26.94 -26.98
N SER A 35 -1.58 -26.84 -26.69
CA SER A 35 -2.17 -25.57 -26.28
C SER A 35 -1.32 -25.01 -25.16
N PRO A 36 -0.93 -23.72 -25.22
CA PRO A 36 -0.19 -23.11 -24.14
C PRO A 36 -1.03 -23.26 -22.86
N MET A 37 -0.43 -23.87 -21.84
CA MET A 37 -1.06 -23.90 -20.51
C MET A 37 -1.37 -22.45 -20.11
N PRO A 38 -2.57 -22.18 -19.56
CA PRO A 38 -2.87 -20.86 -19.04
C PRO A 38 -1.80 -20.51 -17.99
N PRO A 39 -1.39 -19.23 -17.89
CA PRO A 39 -0.40 -18.83 -16.91
C PRO A 39 -0.84 -19.27 -15.51
N GLU A 40 0.04 -19.96 -14.79
CA GLU A 40 -0.24 -20.44 -13.45
C GLU A 40 -0.54 -19.22 -12.55
N VAL A 41 -1.79 -19.11 -12.09
CA VAL A 41 -2.21 -18.02 -11.21
C VAL A 41 -1.48 -18.20 -9.89
N SER A 42 -0.70 -17.21 -9.47
CA SER A 42 -0.04 -17.24 -8.17
C SER A 42 -1.05 -17.58 -7.08
N PRO A 43 -0.73 -18.48 -6.14
CA PRO A 43 -1.63 -18.86 -5.03
C PRO A 43 -2.15 -17.65 -4.23
N ILE A 44 -1.39 -16.55 -4.21
CA ILE A 44 -1.79 -15.28 -3.57
C ILE A 44 -3.00 -14.67 -4.28
N HIS A 45 -3.11 -14.80 -5.59
CA HIS A 45 -4.18 -14.21 -6.42
C HIS A 45 -5.34 -15.16 -6.69
N ALA A 46 -5.33 -16.38 -6.14
CA ALA A 46 -6.46 -17.29 -6.30
C ALA A 46 -7.76 -16.66 -5.77
N GLY A 47 -8.82 -16.65 -6.60
CA GLY A 47 -10.13 -16.06 -6.26
C GLY A 47 -10.19 -14.53 -6.26
N VAL A 48 -9.20 -13.85 -6.84
CA VAL A 48 -9.20 -12.40 -7.03
C VAL A 48 -8.61 -12.02 -8.38
N ASP A 49 -9.20 -11.00 -9.01
CA ASP A 49 -8.66 -10.35 -10.21
C ASP A 49 -7.82 -9.16 -9.78
N VAL A 50 -6.63 -9.00 -10.37
CA VAL A 50 -5.71 -7.91 -10.03
C VAL A 50 -5.37 -7.11 -11.28
N SER A 51 -5.53 -5.79 -11.19
CA SER A 51 -5.16 -4.85 -12.25
C SER A 51 -4.43 -3.64 -11.68
N ARG A 52 -3.40 -3.18 -12.41
CA ARG A 52 -2.64 -1.99 -12.02
C ARG A 52 -3.28 -0.73 -12.55
N ILE A 53 -3.30 0.30 -11.72
CA ILE A 53 -3.82 1.63 -12.01
C ILE A 53 -2.77 2.65 -11.59
N ASP A 54 -2.28 3.43 -12.55
CA ASP A 54 -1.41 4.57 -12.25
C ASP A 54 -2.27 5.74 -11.73
N TYR A 55 -1.78 6.45 -10.72
CA TYR A 55 -2.43 7.66 -10.23
C TYR A 55 -1.60 8.92 -10.56
N PRO A 56 -2.27 10.05 -10.83
CA PRO A 56 -1.60 11.31 -11.11
C PRO A 56 -0.92 11.88 -9.86
N VAL A 57 0.20 12.59 -10.04
CA VAL A 57 0.87 13.28 -8.94
C VAL A 57 0.96 14.78 -9.22
N PRO A 58 0.98 15.64 -8.19
CA PRO A 58 1.17 17.07 -8.37
C PRO A 58 2.45 17.39 -9.15
N GLY A 59 2.35 18.32 -10.11
CA GLY A 59 3.46 18.72 -10.98
C GLY A 59 3.73 17.79 -12.15
N GLY A 60 2.97 16.69 -12.33
CA GLY A 60 3.03 15.83 -13.51
C GLY A 60 4.28 14.94 -13.63
N HIS A 61 5.13 14.88 -12.60
CA HIS A 61 6.36 14.07 -12.60
C HIS A 61 6.14 12.73 -11.86
N ALA A 62 5.20 11.93 -12.36
CA ALA A 62 4.96 10.59 -11.82
C ALA A 62 6.16 9.66 -12.06
N ASN A 63 6.43 8.78 -11.11
CA ASN A 63 7.36 7.66 -11.26
C ASN A 63 6.54 6.39 -11.53
N PRO A 64 6.54 5.84 -12.76
CA PRO A 64 5.72 4.68 -13.11
C PRO A 64 6.08 3.42 -12.31
N ALA A 65 7.25 3.39 -11.67
CA ALA A 65 7.62 2.30 -10.78
C ALA A 65 7.02 2.42 -9.37
N GLN A 66 6.42 3.57 -9.00
CA GLN A 66 5.97 3.84 -7.62
C GLN A 66 4.67 4.64 -7.50
N ASN A 67 4.16 5.26 -8.57
CA ASN A 67 2.90 6.01 -8.51
C ASN A 67 1.77 5.19 -9.13
N TRP A 68 1.44 4.08 -8.47
CA TRP A 68 0.40 3.15 -8.90
C TRP A 68 -0.29 2.48 -7.71
N MET A 69 -1.45 1.91 -7.97
CA MET A 69 -2.20 1.03 -7.07
C MET A 69 -2.56 -0.25 -7.80
N ASP A 70 -2.45 -1.39 -7.13
CA ASP A 70 -3.04 -2.63 -7.62
C ASP A 70 -4.46 -2.74 -7.07
N LEU A 71 -5.44 -2.78 -7.98
CA LEU A 71 -6.85 -3.00 -7.68
C LEU A 71 -7.10 -4.51 -7.63
N TYR A 72 -7.52 -5.00 -6.48
CA TYR A 72 -7.97 -6.37 -6.24
C TYR A 72 -9.48 -6.39 -6.21
N LEU A 73 -10.10 -7.22 -7.05
CA LEU A 73 -11.53 -7.47 -7.07
C LEU A 73 -11.80 -8.96 -6.81
N PRO A 74 -12.88 -9.34 -6.08
CA PRO A 74 -13.28 -10.74 -5.98
C PRO A 74 -13.61 -11.29 -7.38
N ALA A 75 -13.04 -12.44 -7.75
CA ALA A 75 -13.23 -13.02 -9.08
C ALA A 75 -14.69 -13.46 -9.34
N ASP A 76 -15.39 -13.90 -8.29
CA ASP A 76 -16.78 -14.41 -8.38
C ASP A 76 -17.84 -13.35 -8.05
N HIS A 77 -17.52 -12.06 -8.17
CA HIS A 77 -18.48 -11.01 -7.85
C HIS A 77 -19.42 -10.73 -9.03
N HIS A 78 -20.71 -11.01 -8.84
CA HIS A 78 -21.71 -10.89 -9.90
C HIS A 78 -22.82 -9.88 -9.64
N THR A 79 -22.98 -9.35 -8.40
CA THR A 79 -24.09 -8.45 -8.05
C THR A 79 -23.70 -7.38 -7.02
N GLY A 80 -24.28 -6.19 -7.18
CA GLY A 80 -24.13 -5.09 -6.23
C GLY A 80 -22.83 -4.32 -6.36
N ARG A 81 -22.64 -3.33 -5.47
CA ARG A 81 -21.40 -2.55 -5.38
C ARG A 81 -20.55 -3.02 -4.22
N LEU A 82 -19.26 -3.11 -4.45
CA LEU A 82 -18.25 -3.53 -3.48
C LEU A 82 -17.82 -2.38 -2.59
N PRO A 83 -17.80 -2.53 -1.27
CA PRO A 83 -17.11 -1.58 -0.40
C PRO A 83 -15.62 -1.52 -0.76
N LEU A 84 -14.95 -0.44 -0.39
CA LEU A 84 -13.56 -0.17 -0.78
C LEU A 84 -12.62 -0.16 0.43
N VAL A 85 -11.48 -0.79 0.29
CA VAL A 85 -10.32 -0.59 1.16
C VAL A 85 -9.16 0.02 0.36
N ILE A 86 -8.59 1.12 0.85
CA ILE A 86 -7.31 1.65 0.40
C ILE A 86 -6.27 1.14 1.38
N LEU A 87 -5.32 0.31 0.91
CA LEU A 87 -4.33 -0.35 1.75
C LEU A 87 -2.95 0.26 1.53
N ILE A 88 -2.30 0.73 2.61
CA ILE A 88 -1.00 1.39 2.58
C ILE A 88 0.03 0.59 3.36
N HIS A 89 1.05 0.11 2.66
CA HIS A 89 2.12 -0.69 3.26
C HIS A 89 3.03 0.13 4.19
N GLY A 90 3.71 -0.55 5.10
CA GLY A 90 4.71 0.00 5.98
C GLY A 90 6.12 0.06 5.36
N GLY A 91 7.15 0.00 6.22
CA GLY A 91 8.55 -0.01 5.81
C GLY A 91 9.36 1.21 6.24
N GLY A 92 8.85 2.02 7.18
CA GLY A 92 9.54 3.21 7.69
C GLY A 92 9.76 4.28 6.63
N TRP A 93 8.84 4.41 5.67
CA TRP A 93 8.94 5.30 4.50
C TRP A 93 10.21 5.08 3.66
N ARG A 94 10.85 3.90 3.74
CA ARG A 94 12.11 3.56 3.04
C ARG A 94 11.84 2.61 1.87
N ASN A 95 12.73 2.61 0.89
CA ASN A 95 12.60 1.89 -0.37
C ASN A 95 12.79 0.36 -0.32
N TRP A 96 12.96 -0.24 0.84
CA TRP A 96 13.20 -1.69 1.02
C TRP A 96 11.93 -2.54 1.06
N ILE A 97 10.76 -1.93 1.33
CA ILE A 97 9.45 -2.60 1.31
C ILE A 97 8.53 -1.80 0.39
N GLY A 98 7.74 -2.47 -0.42
CA GLY A 98 6.74 -1.89 -1.31
C GLY A 98 5.40 -2.59 -1.20
N ALA A 99 4.42 -2.15 -2.00
CA ALA A 99 3.04 -2.65 -1.99
C ALA A 99 2.94 -4.18 -2.21
N GLY A 100 3.88 -4.78 -2.93
CA GLY A 100 3.95 -6.24 -3.10
C GLY A 100 4.02 -7.03 -1.79
N SER A 101 4.57 -6.43 -0.70
CA SER A 101 4.60 -7.05 0.62
C SER A 101 3.21 -7.22 1.24
N PHE A 102 2.22 -6.48 0.74
CA PHE A 102 0.83 -6.49 1.19
C PHE A 102 -0.12 -7.21 0.24
N ALA A 103 0.40 -7.83 -0.84
CA ALA A 103 -0.41 -8.56 -1.83
C ALA A 103 -1.31 -9.64 -1.18
N ALA A 104 -0.76 -10.45 -0.28
CA ALA A 104 -1.52 -11.48 0.44
C ALA A 104 -2.58 -10.87 1.38
N PHE A 105 -2.29 -9.74 2.01
CA PHE A 105 -3.25 -9.02 2.84
C PHE A 105 -4.39 -8.45 1.98
N ALA A 106 -4.06 -7.77 0.89
CA ALA A 106 -5.03 -7.23 -0.07
C ALA A 106 -5.96 -8.33 -0.61
N ALA A 107 -5.38 -9.45 -1.07
CA ALA A 107 -6.16 -10.59 -1.55
C ALA A 107 -7.06 -11.20 -0.46
N SER A 108 -6.61 -11.25 0.80
CA SER A 108 -7.41 -11.76 1.92
C SER A 108 -8.63 -10.89 2.21
N ILE A 109 -8.50 -9.57 2.09
CA ILE A 109 -9.64 -8.63 2.20
C ILE A 109 -10.55 -8.77 0.98
N ALA A 110 -9.98 -8.84 -0.23
CA ALA A 110 -10.76 -8.92 -1.46
C ALA A 110 -11.64 -10.18 -1.52
N ARG A 111 -11.13 -11.34 -1.07
CA ARG A 111 -11.93 -12.59 -0.95
C ARG A 111 -13.13 -12.48 -0.01
N ARG A 112 -13.21 -11.42 0.81
CA ARG A 112 -14.34 -11.13 1.69
C ARG A 112 -15.40 -10.24 1.01
N GLY A 113 -15.32 -10.06 -0.31
CA GLY A 113 -16.28 -9.25 -1.08
C GLY A 113 -16.02 -7.75 -1.02
N VAL A 114 -14.75 -7.34 -0.95
CA VAL A 114 -14.30 -5.94 -0.85
C VAL A 114 -13.37 -5.61 -2.02
N ALA A 115 -13.54 -4.46 -2.67
CA ALA A 115 -12.55 -3.93 -3.59
C ALA A 115 -11.35 -3.39 -2.78
N VAL A 116 -10.12 -3.71 -3.18
CA VAL A 116 -8.93 -3.24 -2.47
C VAL A 116 -8.00 -2.52 -3.43
N LEU A 117 -7.63 -1.28 -3.11
CA LEU A 117 -6.57 -0.53 -3.76
C LEU A 117 -5.30 -0.63 -2.90
N ASN A 118 -4.37 -1.51 -3.29
CA ASN A 118 -3.08 -1.69 -2.62
C ASN A 118 -2.07 -0.69 -3.18
N MET A 119 -1.81 0.37 -2.43
CA MET A 119 -1.10 1.57 -2.89
C MET A 119 0.42 1.42 -2.78
N GLU A 120 1.13 1.79 -3.84
CA GLU A 120 2.56 2.06 -3.84
C GLU A 120 2.79 3.58 -3.82
N TYR A 121 3.94 4.04 -3.31
CA TYR A 121 4.29 5.46 -3.21
C TYR A 121 5.81 5.66 -3.20
N ARG A 122 6.30 6.83 -3.59
CA ARG A 122 7.73 7.16 -3.55
C ARG A 122 8.22 7.28 -2.11
N ARG A 123 9.34 6.62 -1.83
CA ARG A 123 9.93 6.48 -0.49
C ARG A 123 11.32 7.07 -0.44
N VAL A 124 11.81 7.36 0.75
CA VAL A 124 13.20 7.78 0.98
C VAL A 124 14.16 6.73 0.40
N GLY A 125 15.06 7.19 -0.46
CA GLY A 125 15.98 6.33 -1.22
C GLY A 125 15.47 5.93 -2.61
N SER A 126 14.23 6.34 -2.99
CA SER A 126 13.68 6.13 -4.34
C SER A 126 12.80 7.31 -4.79
N GLY A 127 13.26 8.53 -4.56
CA GLY A 127 12.59 9.76 -4.99
C GLY A 127 11.57 10.33 -4.01
N GLY A 128 11.33 9.67 -2.87
CA GLY A 128 10.44 10.15 -1.82
C GLY A 128 11.17 10.85 -0.67
N GLY A 129 10.45 11.09 0.41
CA GLY A 129 10.79 11.92 1.53
C GLY A 129 9.88 13.14 1.59
N TRP A 130 10.28 14.18 2.33
CA TRP A 130 9.55 15.44 2.36
C TRP A 130 9.67 16.20 1.02
N SER A 131 8.60 16.65 0.36
CA SER A 131 7.17 16.44 0.68
C SER A 131 6.56 15.30 -0.14
N THR A 132 7.36 14.70 -1.02
CA THR A 132 6.97 13.81 -2.10
C THR A 132 6.17 12.60 -1.59
N THR A 133 6.66 11.90 -0.55
CA THR A 133 5.96 10.73 0.03
C THR A 133 4.52 11.08 0.45
N PHE A 134 4.33 12.22 1.08
CA PHE A 134 3.02 12.68 1.55
C PHE A 134 2.14 13.17 0.39
N SER A 135 2.73 13.87 -0.59
CA SER A 135 2.01 14.28 -1.81
C SER A 135 1.52 13.08 -2.60
N ASP A 136 2.33 12.02 -2.71
CA ASP A 136 1.93 10.77 -3.38
C ASP A 136 0.76 10.09 -2.65
N ALA A 137 0.86 9.96 -1.32
CA ALA A 137 -0.22 9.36 -0.52
C ALA A 137 -1.53 10.16 -0.64
N ALA A 138 -1.43 11.49 -0.63
CA ALA A 138 -2.59 12.35 -0.84
C ALA A 138 -3.18 12.18 -2.23
N ALA A 139 -2.35 12.21 -3.28
CA ALA A 139 -2.76 12.11 -4.67
C ALA A 139 -3.44 10.75 -4.96
N ALA A 140 -2.89 9.65 -4.45
CA ALA A 140 -3.47 8.33 -4.58
C ALA A 140 -4.86 8.24 -3.92
N VAL A 141 -5.03 8.80 -2.72
CA VAL A 141 -6.32 8.84 -2.03
C VAL A 141 -7.31 9.75 -2.77
N ASP A 142 -6.87 10.88 -3.27
CA ASP A 142 -7.70 11.84 -3.99
C ASP A 142 -8.09 11.37 -5.40
N ASP A 143 -7.43 10.36 -5.97
CA ASP A 143 -7.78 9.73 -7.25
C ASP A 143 -8.92 8.70 -7.13
N VAL A 144 -9.32 8.31 -5.92
CA VAL A 144 -10.38 7.31 -5.68
C VAL A 144 -11.69 7.63 -6.40
N PRO A 145 -12.19 8.89 -6.47
CA PRO A 145 -13.39 9.19 -7.24
C PRO A 145 -13.24 8.92 -8.74
N ALA A 146 -12.08 9.21 -9.33
CA ALA A 146 -11.81 8.94 -10.74
C ALA A 146 -11.71 7.42 -11.01
N ILE A 147 -11.09 6.68 -10.10
CA ILE A 147 -11.04 5.20 -10.16
C ILE A 147 -12.46 4.62 -10.05
N ALA A 148 -13.29 5.08 -9.13
CA ALA A 148 -14.66 4.59 -8.98
C ALA A 148 -15.54 4.95 -10.20
N HIS A 149 -15.30 6.07 -10.86
CA HIS A 149 -15.95 6.38 -12.12
C HIS A 149 -15.54 5.39 -13.23
N ARG A 150 -14.27 4.98 -13.27
CA ARG A 150 -13.75 3.98 -14.23
C ARG A 150 -14.20 2.56 -13.87
N PHE A 151 -14.40 2.27 -12.57
CA PHE A 151 -14.84 0.99 -12.04
C PHE A 151 -16.13 1.17 -11.21
N PRO A 152 -17.32 1.29 -11.85
CA PRO A 152 -18.58 1.63 -11.16
C PRO A 152 -19.06 0.60 -10.12
N ILE A 153 -18.43 -0.58 -10.11
CA ILE A 153 -18.64 -1.61 -9.10
C ILE A 153 -18.16 -1.18 -7.71
N ILE A 154 -17.27 -0.18 -7.61
CA ILE A 154 -16.71 0.30 -6.34
C ILE A 154 -17.69 1.26 -5.66
N ASP A 155 -17.99 1.00 -4.38
CA ASP A 155 -18.78 1.86 -3.52
C ASP A 155 -17.87 2.70 -2.62
N THR A 156 -17.61 3.94 -3.02
CA THR A 156 -16.78 4.89 -2.26
C THR A 156 -17.44 5.39 -0.98
N GLY A 157 -18.74 5.26 -0.84
CA GLY A 157 -19.49 5.63 0.38
C GLY A 157 -19.25 4.64 1.53
N ARG A 158 -18.93 3.38 1.22
CA ARG A 158 -18.52 2.35 2.17
C ARG A 158 -17.03 2.09 2.00
N SER A 159 -16.21 2.93 2.61
CA SER A 159 -14.77 2.87 2.37
C SER A 159 -13.94 2.98 3.65
N ALA A 160 -12.82 2.27 3.67
CA ALA A 160 -11.81 2.38 4.70
C ALA A 160 -10.43 2.65 4.08
N ILE A 161 -9.61 3.42 4.79
CA ILE A 161 -8.19 3.49 4.54
C ILE A 161 -7.45 2.74 5.64
N VAL A 162 -6.59 1.81 5.28
CA VAL A 162 -5.91 0.90 6.20
C VAL A 162 -4.43 1.01 5.99
N GLY A 163 -3.68 1.30 7.03
CA GLY A 163 -2.23 1.34 6.94
C GLY A 163 -1.54 0.60 8.08
N HIS A 164 -0.31 0.16 7.82
CA HIS A 164 0.54 -0.48 8.81
C HIS A 164 1.82 0.32 9.02
N SER A 165 2.26 0.49 10.26
CA SER A 165 3.54 1.15 10.58
C SER A 165 3.60 2.57 9.97
N SER A 166 4.61 2.89 9.16
CA SER A 166 4.66 4.15 8.40
C SER A 166 3.45 4.38 7.50
N GLY A 167 2.87 3.31 6.93
CA GLY A 167 1.63 3.38 6.15
C GLY A 167 0.42 3.73 7.01
N ALA A 168 0.41 3.38 8.30
CA ALA A 168 -0.65 3.76 9.23
C ALA A 168 -0.65 5.27 9.52
N GLN A 169 0.53 5.86 9.64
CA GLN A 169 0.65 7.31 9.75
C GLN A 169 0.12 8.00 8.49
N LEU A 170 0.52 7.50 7.30
CA LEU A 170 0.01 8.05 6.02
C LEU A 170 -1.51 7.89 5.90
N ALA A 171 -2.06 6.73 6.30
CA ALA A 171 -3.49 6.45 6.24
C ALA A 171 -4.31 7.40 7.12
N VAL A 172 -3.93 7.54 8.39
CA VAL A 172 -4.63 8.44 9.31
C VAL A 172 -4.50 9.88 8.84
N TRP A 173 -3.29 10.36 8.53
CA TRP A 173 -3.07 11.71 8.03
C TRP A 173 -3.88 11.99 6.75
N ALA A 174 -3.86 11.07 5.77
CA ALA A 174 -4.59 11.26 4.53
C ALA A 174 -6.10 11.31 4.72
N ALA A 175 -6.65 10.52 5.66
CA ALA A 175 -8.08 10.51 5.99
C ALA A 175 -8.53 11.77 6.74
N THR A 176 -7.65 12.32 7.60
CA THR A 176 -7.97 13.44 8.49
C THR A 176 -7.53 14.80 7.96
N ARG A 177 -6.99 14.87 6.74
CA ARG A 177 -6.59 16.14 6.10
C ARG A 177 -7.74 17.15 6.13
N ASN A 178 -7.47 18.34 6.64
CA ASN A 178 -8.47 19.42 6.76
C ASN A 178 -8.92 19.90 5.37
N ARG A 179 -10.19 19.67 5.03
CA ARG A 179 -10.77 20.04 3.72
C ARG A 179 -10.91 21.55 3.51
N SER A 180 -10.86 22.33 4.58
CA SER A 180 -10.91 23.81 4.48
C SER A 180 -9.55 24.42 4.07
N ARG A 181 -8.45 23.66 4.13
CA ARG A 181 -7.14 24.13 3.65
C ARG A 181 -7.04 23.97 2.15
N THR A 182 -6.53 25.00 1.50
CA THR A 182 -6.38 25.07 0.03
C THR A 182 -4.93 25.00 -0.41
N SER A 183 -3.98 25.06 0.52
CA SER A 183 -2.54 25.05 0.23
C SER A 183 -1.76 24.22 1.24
N GLY A 184 -0.60 23.76 0.83
CA GLY A 184 0.28 22.89 1.60
C GLY A 184 0.33 21.48 1.03
N VAL A 185 1.11 20.61 1.69
CA VAL A 185 1.29 19.22 1.26
C VAL A 185 -0.04 18.46 1.36
N GLY A 186 -0.45 17.82 0.25
CA GLY A 186 -1.69 17.04 0.19
C GLY A 186 -2.99 17.86 0.16
N TYR A 187 -2.93 19.16 -0.19
CA TYR A 187 -4.11 20.01 -0.31
C TYR A 187 -4.32 20.53 -1.73
N PRO A 188 -5.57 20.76 -2.16
CA PRO A 188 -6.82 20.49 -1.40
C PRO A 188 -7.07 18.98 -1.23
N ALA A 189 -7.73 18.59 -0.13
CA ALA A 189 -8.21 17.22 0.06
C ALA A 189 -9.51 17.02 -0.72
N ILE A 190 -9.53 16.07 -1.65
CA ILE A 190 -10.66 15.80 -2.56
C ILE A 190 -11.53 14.67 -2.00
N TYR A 191 -10.91 13.57 -1.55
CA TYR A 191 -11.61 12.39 -1.07
C TYR A 191 -11.35 12.14 0.42
N ARG A 192 -12.40 11.64 1.12
CA ARG A 192 -12.33 11.22 2.52
C ARG A 192 -12.90 9.81 2.65
N PRO A 193 -12.09 8.82 3.07
CA PRO A 193 -12.60 7.51 3.47
C PRO A 193 -13.54 7.61 4.68
N ALA A 194 -14.52 6.69 4.76
CA ALA A 194 -15.50 6.69 5.83
C ALA A 194 -14.91 6.32 7.20
N VAL A 195 -13.81 5.57 7.22
CA VAL A 195 -13.08 5.16 8.43
C VAL A 195 -11.60 4.99 8.13
N ALA A 196 -10.74 5.25 9.10
CA ALA A 196 -9.31 4.98 8.98
C ALA A 196 -8.83 3.94 10.02
N PHE A 197 -8.02 3.00 9.57
CA PHE A 197 -7.36 1.99 10.39
C PHE A 197 -5.86 2.29 10.49
N SER A 198 -5.39 2.43 11.71
CA SER A 198 -3.96 2.50 12.03
C SER A 198 -3.52 1.19 12.65
N ILE A 199 -2.69 0.41 11.98
CA ILE A 199 -2.12 -0.80 12.52
C ILE A 199 -0.67 -0.51 12.91
N SER A 200 -0.37 -0.47 14.22
CA SER A 200 0.98 -0.19 14.76
C SER A 200 1.61 1.09 14.19
N GLY A 201 0.83 2.18 14.09
CA GLY A 201 1.28 3.45 13.49
C GLY A 201 1.94 4.41 14.48
N PRO A 202 2.99 5.16 14.04
CA PRO A 202 3.54 6.26 14.83
C PRO A 202 2.66 7.52 14.69
N LEU A 203 1.54 7.55 15.40
CA LEU A 203 0.53 8.62 15.28
C LEU A 203 0.87 9.91 16.05
N ASP A 204 1.98 9.92 16.81
CA ASP A 204 2.66 11.08 17.36
C ASP A 204 4.11 11.08 16.85
N MET A 205 4.34 11.77 15.76
CA MET A 205 5.64 11.77 15.07
C MET A 205 6.69 12.54 15.84
N ARG A 206 6.31 13.61 16.57
CA ARG A 206 7.26 14.34 17.40
C ARG A 206 7.76 13.49 18.55
N ARG A 207 6.85 12.80 19.23
CA ARG A 207 7.22 11.88 20.30
C ARG A 207 8.01 10.68 19.77
N ALA A 208 7.64 10.14 18.60
CA ALA A 208 8.41 9.07 17.93
C ALA A 208 9.86 9.51 17.68
N ALA A 209 10.06 10.71 17.15
CA ALA A 209 11.41 11.29 16.95
C ALA A 209 12.17 11.48 18.28
N ALA A 210 11.48 11.92 19.34
CA ALA A 210 12.06 12.07 20.69
C ALA A 210 12.46 10.72 21.31
N LEU A 211 11.71 9.65 21.02
CA LEU A 211 12.01 8.27 21.41
C LEU A 211 13.08 7.61 20.52
N GLY A 212 13.63 8.34 19.54
CA GLY A 212 14.76 7.87 18.72
C GLY A 212 14.39 7.27 17.37
N ASP A 213 13.15 7.41 16.90
CA ASP A 213 12.77 6.96 15.56
C ASP A 213 13.46 7.78 14.47
N ARG A 214 14.51 7.19 13.92
CA ARG A 214 15.31 7.79 12.85
C ARG A 214 14.57 7.83 11.50
N ASN A 215 13.56 7.00 11.29
CA ASN A 215 12.83 6.98 10.03
C ASN A 215 11.89 8.18 9.93
N VAL A 216 11.24 8.57 11.04
CA VAL A 216 10.46 9.81 11.12
C VAL A 216 11.35 11.02 10.80
N VAL A 217 12.54 11.12 11.44
CA VAL A 217 13.49 12.22 11.18
C VAL A 217 13.93 12.23 9.72
N ARG A 218 14.17 11.05 9.14
CA ARG A 218 14.62 10.91 7.75
C ARG A 218 13.55 11.28 6.73
N VAL A 219 12.31 10.81 6.91
CA VAL A 219 11.24 11.12 5.94
C VAL A 219 10.86 12.59 5.96
N LEU A 220 10.95 13.25 7.13
CA LEU A 220 10.70 14.69 7.27
C LEU A 220 11.94 15.56 6.96
N GLY A 221 13.13 14.93 6.81
CA GLY A 221 14.37 15.63 6.48
C GLY A 221 14.97 16.46 7.62
N GLY A 222 14.57 16.20 8.88
CA GLY A 222 15.11 16.87 10.06
C GLY A 222 14.36 16.53 11.34
N LYS A 223 14.96 16.86 12.48
CA LYS A 223 14.32 16.74 13.81
C LYS A 223 13.20 17.79 13.98
N PRO A 224 12.28 17.59 14.95
CA PRO A 224 11.18 18.54 15.19
C PRO A 224 11.61 19.99 15.37
N GLN A 225 12.75 20.22 16.00
CA GLN A 225 13.29 21.57 16.22
C GLN A 225 13.85 22.22 14.95
N GLN A 226 14.30 21.40 13.99
CA GLN A 226 14.89 21.85 12.72
C GLN A 226 13.84 22.12 11.64
N VAL A 227 12.76 21.33 11.63
CA VAL A 227 11.71 21.40 10.61
C VAL A 227 10.30 21.36 11.24
N PRO A 228 9.97 22.21 12.21
CA PRO A 228 8.74 22.14 13.00
C PRO A 228 7.47 22.17 12.16
N GLN A 229 7.47 22.94 11.06
CA GLN A 229 6.31 23.06 10.16
C GLN A 229 6.02 21.79 9.39
N ARG A 230 7.05 20.94 9.14
CA ARG A 230 6.85 19.67 8.46
C ARG A 230 6.14 18.67 9.35
N TYR A 231 6.49 18.65 10.65
CA TYR A 231 5.74 17.85 11.64
C TYR A 231 4.31 18.36 11.76
N ALA A 232 4.11 19.65 11.98
CA ALA A 232 2.78 20.24 12.07
C ALA A 232 1.89 19.96 10.84
N ALA A 233 2.47 19.77 9.67
CA ALA A 233 1.72 19.50 8.45
C ALA A 233 1.21 18.04 8.35
N VAL A 234 1.90 17.07 8.93
CA VAL A 234 1.63 15.65 8.68
C VAL A 234 1.56 14.75 9.93
N ASP A 235 1.83 15.30 11.11
CA ASP A 235 1.71 14.55 12.37
C ASP A 235 0.22 14.35 12.71
N PRO A 236 -0.28 13.10 12.78
CA PRO A 236 -1.71 12.84 13.01
C PRO A 236 -2.23 13.47 14.30
N ILE A 237 -1.46 13.43 15.40
CA ILE A 237 -1.90 13.98 16.69
C ILE A 237 -2.01 15.51 16.67
N GLU A 238 -1.29 16.20 15.78
CA GLU A 238 -1.39 17.65 15.58
C GLU A 238 -2.48 18.03 14.56
N ASN A 239 -3.05 17.04 13.85
CA ASN A 239 -4.06 17.21 12.80
C ASN A 239 -5.29 16.33 13.08
N LEU A 240 -5.83 16.44 14.29
CA LEU A 240 -7.02 15.67 14.67
C LEU A 240 -8.23 16.10 13.81
N ASP A 241 -8.97 15.08 13.33
CA ASP A 241 -10.28 15.27 12.71
C ASP A 241 -11.35 14.57 13.55
N LEU A 242 -12.37 15.33 13.95
CA LEU A 242 -13.40 14.83 14.84
C LEU A 242 -14.50 14.05 14.10
N GLN A 243 -14.51 14.10 12.77
CA GLN A 243 -15.55 13.50 11.95
C GLN A 243 -15.19 12.11 11.43
N THR A 244 -13.89 11.84 11.19
CA THR A 244 -13.45 10.55 10.66
C THR A 244 -13.23 9.56 11.81
N PRO A 245 -14.00 8.47 11.91
CA PRO A 245 -13.75 7.41 12.87
C PRO A 245 -12.38 6.78 12.67
N ILE A 246 -11.66 6.57 13.76
CA ILE A 246 -10.32 5.93 13.74
C ILE A 246 -10.36 4.62 14.51
N VAL A 247 -9.91 3.56 13.88
CA VAL A 247 -9.68 2.26 14.53
C VAL A 247 -8.17 2.04 14.63
N ALA A 248 -7.64 2.14 15.83
CA ALA A 248 -6.24 1.96 16.11
C ALA A 248 -5.98 0.53 16.64
N VAL A 249 -5.10 -0.21 15.99
CA VAL A 249 -4.78 -1.60 16.31
C VAL A 249 -3.30 -1.68 16.69
N VAL A 250 -2.98 -2.29 17.83
CA VAL A 250 -1.60 -2.47 18.30
C VAL A 250 -1.37 -3.90 18.77
N GLY A 251 -0.16 -4.40 18.57
CA GLY A 251 0.31 -5.62 19.21
C GLY A 251 0.91 -5.31 20.58
N ASP A 252 0.60 -6.10 21.60
CA ASP A 252 1.15 -5.90 22.94
C ASP A 252 2.66 -6.23 23.04
N ARG A 253 3.20 -6.95 22.03
CA ARG A 253 4.63 -7.25 21.91
C ARG A 253 5.33 -6.43 20.80
N ASP A 254 4.72 -5.34 20.37
CA ASP A 254 5.35 -4.45 19.38
C ASP A 254 6.47 -3.64 20.04
N THR A 255 7.72 -3.98 19.69
CA THR A 255 8.94 -3.28 20.14
C THR A 255 9.50 -2.33 19.07
N THR A 256 8.90 -2.29 17.88
CA THR A 256 9.34 -1.44 16.76
C THR A 256 8.70 -0.07 16.81
N VAL A 257 7.37 -0.02 16.98
CA VAL A 257 6.62 1.21 17.17
C VAL A 257 5.97 1.15 18.55
N PRO A 258 6.46 1.93 19.53
CA PRO A 258 5.91 1.91 20.88
C PRO A 258 4.40 2.21 20.88
N GLY A 259 3.60 1.31 21.42
CA GLY A 259 2.14 1.43 21.42
C GLY A 259 1.61 2.68 22.14
N ILE A 260 2.46 3.38 22.92
CA ILE A 260 2.12 4.67 23.52
C ILE A 260 1.81 5.73 22.48
N LEU A 261 2.49 5.73 21.32
CA LEU A 261 2.26 6.71 20.25
C LEU A 261 0.82 6.62 19.69
N THR A 262 0.30 5.40 19.60
CA THR A 262 -1.08 5.15 19.19
C THR A 262 -2.08 5.46 20.32
N ARG A 263 -1.76 5.09 21.58
CA ARG A 263 -2.63 5.38 22.73
C ARG A 263 -2.80 6.87 22.99
N ASP A 264 -1.74 7.64 22.89
CA ASP A 264 -1.79 9.09 23.05
C ASP A 264 -2.68 9.74 22.01
N TYR A 265 -2.57 9.31 20.74
CA TYR A 265 -3.45 9.76 19.67
C TYR A 265 -4.94 9.46 19.98
N VAL A 266 -5.26 8.21 20.37
CA VAL A 266 -6.64 7.81 20.69
C VAL A 266 -7.19 8.64 21.86
N THR A 267 -6.36 8.86 22.89
CA THR A 267 -6.72 9.69 24.04
C THR A 267 -6.99 11.14 23.62
N ALA A 268 -6.09 11.74 22.84
CA ALA A 268 -6.21 13.12 22.37
C ALA A 268 -7.43 13.29 21.45
N ALA A 269 -7.64 12.37 20.50
CA ALA A 269 -8.78 12.41 19.58
C ALA A 269 -10.11 12.37 20.34
N ASN A 270 -10.27 11.44 21.29
CA ASN A 270 -11.50 11.32 22.09
C ASN A 270 -11.70 12.50 23.05
N ALA A 271 -10.62 13.03 23.65
CA ALA A 271 -10.69 14.22 24.49
C ALA A 271 -11.13 15.48 23.71
N ALA A 272 -10.81 15.53 22.41
CA ALA A 272 -11.25 16.59 21.52
C ALA A 272 -12.70 16.39 20.99
N GLY A 273 -13.36 15.29 21.32
CA GLY A 273 -14.72 14.96 20.88
C GLY A 273 -14.79 14.14 19.57
N GLY A 274 -13.67 13.58 19.14
CA GLY A 274 -13.62 12.66 18.00
C GLY A 274 -14.00 11.21 18.36
N HIS A 275 -13.91 10.32 17.39
CA HIS A 275 -14.32 8.91 17.51
C HIS A 275 -13.13 7.98 17.21
N ALA A 276 -12.29 7.73 18.20
CA ALA A 276 -11.17 6.80 18.08
C ALA A 276 -11.33 5.62 19.05
N ARG A 277 -11.13 4.38 18.56
CA ARG A 277 -11.09 3.17 19.41
C ARG A 277 -9.75 2.47 19.27
N LEU A 278 -9.29 1.89 20.37
CA LEU A 278 -8.08 1.09 20.45
C LEU A 278 -8.40 -0.39 20.54
N ILE A 279 -7.75 -1.20 19.71
CA ILE A 279 -7.79 -2.66 19.79
C ILE A 279 -6.36 -3.15 20.07
N THR A 280 -6.19 -3.95 21.12
CA THR A 280 -4.91 -4.60 21.39
C THR A 280 -4.99 -6.07 21.02
N PHE A 281 -4.03 -6.53 20.22
CA PHE A 281 -3.88 -7.94 19.84
C PHE A 281 -2.80 -8.58 20.71
N ALA A 282 -3.22 -9.49 21.58
CA ALA A 282 -2.33 -10.17 22.51
C ALA A 282 -1.32 -11.07 21.76
N GLY A 283 -0.07 -11.03 22.21
CA GLY A 283 1.02 -11.83 21.66
C GLY A 283 1.58 -11.34 20.33
N GLN A 284 1.00 -10.26 19.74
CA GLN A 284 1.42 -9.80 18.42
C GLN A 284 2.58 -8.81 18.48
N THR A 285 3.55 -9.04 17.60
CA THR A 285 4.67 -8.13 17.32
C THR A 285 4.31 -7.17 16.17
N HIS A 286 5.21 -6.23 15.87
CA HIS A 286 5.06 -5.29 14.75
C HIS A 286 4.73 -5.94 13.42
N SER A 287 5.42 -7.02 13.06
CA SER A 287 5.25 -7.69 11.77
C SER A 287 4.21 -8.79 11.80
N SER A 288 4.07 -9.53 12.93
CA SER A 288 3.12 -10.64 13.00
C SER A 288 1.67 -10.19 12.95
N ILE A 289 1.37 -8.98 13.39
CA ILE A 289 0.00 -8.43 13.44
C ILE A 289 -0.65 -8.34 12.05
N VAL A 290 0.15 -8.15 10.99
CA VAL A 290 -0.32 -8.10 9.59
C VAL A 290 0.06 -9.34 8.78
N SER A 291 0.64 -10.36 9.42
CA SER A 291 1.04 -11.59 8.74
C SER A 291 -0.15 -12.51 8.51
N PRO A 292 -0.41 -12.97 7.27
CA PRO A 292 -1.46 -13.97 7.00
C PRO A 292 -1.30 -15.28 7.78
N SER A 293 -0.09 -15.61 8.24
CA SER A 293 0.18 -16.80 9.08
C SER A 293 -0.12 -16.59 10.57
N SER A 294 -0.43 -15.36 10.99
CA SER A 294 -0.78 -15.07 12.37
C SER A 294 -2.19 -15.57 12.72
N SER A 295 -2.36 -16.16 13.91
CA SER A 295 -3.66 -16.61 14.41
C SER A 295 -4.67 -15.46 14.59
N THR A 296 -4.19 -14.23 14.73
CA THR A 296 -5.04 -13.03 14.87
C THR A 296 -5.36 -12.35 13.56
N PHE A 297 -4.73 -12.75 12.45
CA PHE A 297 -4.93 -12.14 11.15
C PHE A 297 -6.38 -12.24 10.63
N PRO A 298 -7.10 -13.38 10.75
CA PRO A 298 -8.50 -13.44 10.37
C PRO A 298 -9.35 -12.40 11.13
N ARG A 299 -9.12 -12.22 12.44
CA ARG A 299 -9.80 -11.20 13.24
C ARG A 299 -9.47 -9.78 12.75
N LEU A 300 -8.23 -9.50 12.36
CA LEU A 300 -7.87 -8.19 11.79
C LEU A 300 -8.67 -7.91 10.50
N VAL A 301 -8.76 -8.90 9.62
CA VAL A 301 -9.55 -8.79 8.38
C VAL A 301 -11.04 -8.59 8.71
N ASP A 302 -11.59 -9.32 9.70
CA ASP A 302 -12.97 -9.19 10.15
C ASP A 302 -13.27 -7.78 10.71
N GLU A 303 -12.36 -7.20 11.50
CA GLU A 303 -12.49 -5.82 11.99
C GLU A 303 -12.55 -4.80 10.85
N ILE A 304 -11.71 -4.97 9.82
CA ILE A 304 -11.68 -4.08 8.66
C ILE A 304 -12.97 -4.22 7.84
N VAL A 305 -13.36 -5.45 7.50
CA VAL A 305 -14.55 -5.73 6.68
C VAL A 305 -15.83 -5.34 7.43
N GLY A 306 -15.90 -5.62 8.73
CA GLY A 306 -17.02 -5.26 9.58
C GLY A 306 -17.28 -3.75 9.66
N ALA A 307 -16.23 -2.94 9.59
CA ALA A 307 -16.36 -1.48 9.57
C ALA A 307 -16.95 -0.92 8.25
N LEU A 308 -17.02 -1.75 7.21
CA LEU A 308 -17.61 -1.42 5.90
C LEU A 308 -19.08 -1.85 5.76
N ALA A 309 -19.62 -2.52 6.77
CA ALA A 309 -21.04 -2.89 6.77
C ALA A 309 -21.92 -1.65 6.66
N PRO A 310 -23.07 -1.72 5.97
CA PRO A 310 -24.03 -0.63 5.98
C PRO A 310 -24.38 -0.27 7.42
N SER A 311 -24.33 1.03 7.75
CA SER A 311 -24.81 1.49 9.06
C SER A 311 -26.28 1.06 9.20
N GLN A 312 -26.57 0.21 10.19
CA GLN A 312 -27.96 -0.08 10.53
C GLN A 312 -28.62 1.24 10.93
N PRO A 313 -29.82 1.55 10.41
CA PRO A 313 -30.58 2.70 10.93
C PRO A 313 -30.70 2.52 12.44
N ARG A 314 -30.36 3.55 13.22
CA ARG A 314 -30.62 3.56 14.65
C ARG A 314 -32.12 3.20 14.81
N ARG A 315 -32.40 2.12 15.52
CA ARG A 315 -33.76 1.91 16.03
C ARG A 315 -34.01 3.07 16.98
N ASP A 316 -34.78 4.02 16.53
CA ASP A 316 -35.37 5.01 17.43
C ASP A 316 -36.19 4.20 18.43
N ASP A 317 -35.66 4.02 19.65
CA ASP A 317 -36.43 3.53 20.76
C ASP A 317 -37.51 4.59 21.03
N ARG A 318 -38.73 4.29 20.51
CA ARG A 318 -39.96 5.02 20.85
C ARG A 318 -40.44 4.59 22.21
#